data_0acfa608f630bacda82345d5069873bc
#
_entry.id   0acfa608f630bacda82345d5069873bc
#
_cell.length_a   1.000
_cell.length_b   1.000
_cell.length_c   1.000
_cell.angle_alpha   90.00
_cell.angle_beta   90.00
_cell.angle_gamma   90.00
#
_symmetry.space_group_name_H-M   'P 1'
#
loop_
_entity.id
_entity.type
_entity.pdbx_description
1 polymer ?
#
loop_
_entity_poly.entity_id
_entity_poly.type
_entity_poly.pdbx_seq_one_letter_code
_entity_poly.pdbx_strand_id
1 'polypeptide(L)'
;MEPKIGIVICGFTENRQFVTNPYIQSIRYSKGLPIILPLVRSDRLISEYVKLCDGFLFCGGGDITPLLFGEEPRKGNGSTDITVDLFQIRLMKQILRSGKPVLAICRGIQILSVACGGTIWQDLSLIPGSTLDHMQQSASRGEVSHLIRTEPGSLLRRYIGSRIFVNSYHHQAVNSPGKDVRVSAKASDGTIEAIELRSHPFAVGVQWHPECMYRTSSEMRELFHEFIAHSLINTG
;
A
#
# COMPACT_ATOMS: atom_id res chain seq x y z
N MET A 1 -13.57 -21.65 -3.85
CA MET A 1 -12.15 -21.82 -3.41
C MET A 1 -11.68 -20.47 -2.88
N GLU A 2 -10.88 -20.42 -1.81
CA GLU A 2 -10.35 -19.14 -1.32
C GLU A 2 -9.32 -18.59 -2.33
N PRO A 3 -9.36 -17.28 -2.66
CA PRO A 3 -8.41 -16.70 -3.61
C PRO A 3 -7.01 -16.66 -2.99
N LYS A 4 -6.00 -16.94 -3.81
CA LYS A 4 -4.59 -16.92 -3.45
C LYS A 4 -4.10 -15.48 -3.45
N ILE A 5 -3.73 -14.96 -2.28
CA ILE A 5 -3.26 -13.58 -2.13
C ILE A 5 -1.75 -13.56 -1.92
N GLY A 6 -1.05 -13.05 -2.92
CA GLY A 6 0.39 -12.83 -2.83
C GLY A 6 0.71 -11.67 -1.89
N ILE A 7 1.30 -11.97 -0.73
CA ILE A 7 1.77 -10.97 0.23
C ILE A 7 3.23 -10.68 -0.06
N VAL A 8 3.51 -9.46 -0.53
CA VAL A 8 4.86 -9.01 -0.86
C VAL A 8 5.61 -8.66 0.42
N ILE A 9 6.84 -9.15 0.57
CA ILE A 9 7.65 -8.92 1.78
C ILE A 9 7.76 -7.44 2.15
N CYS A 10 7.84 -7.15 3.47
CA CYS A 10 8.12 -5.81 3.98
C CYS A 10 9.55 -5.35 3.67
N GLY A 11 10.49 -6.28 3.64
CA GLY A 11 11.93 -6.03 3.46
C GLY A 11 12.79 -7.11 4.10
N PHE A 12 13.98 -6.70 4.51
CA PHE A 12 14.94 -7.57 5.19
C PHE A 12 15.18 -7.12 6.63
N THR A 13 15.38 -8.09 7.51
CA THR A 13 16.00 -7.91 8.82
C THR A 13 17.19 -8.84 8.85
N GLU A 14 18.41 -8.30 8.89
CA GLU A 14 19.63 -9.06 8.64
C GLU A 14 19.57 -9.79 7.29
N ASN A 15 19.73 -11.13 7.26
CA ASN A 15 19.58 -11.97 6.07
C ASN A 15 18.20 -12.62 5.93
N ARG A 16 17.18 -12.12 6.63
CA ARG A 16 15.83 -12.71 6.65
C ARG A 16 14.85 -11.81 5.95
N GLN A 17 14.12 -12.35 4.99
CA GLN A 17 12.94 -11.70 4.43
C GLN A 17 11.77 -11.86 5.40
N PHE A 18 10.98 -10.81 5.63
CA PHE A 18 9.90 -10.87 6.61
C PHE A 18 8.59 -10.24 6.12
N VAL A 19 7.50 -10.72 6.70
CA VAL A 19 6.16 -10.14 6.65
C VAL A 19 5.65 -10.11 8.09
N THR A 20 5.08 -9.00 8.52
CA THR A 20 4.51 -8.92 9.86
C THR A 20 3.15 -9.63 9.93
N ASN A 21 2.86 -10.24 11.07
CA ASN A 21 1.70 -11.10 11.28
C ASN A 21 0.33 -10.42 10.99
N PRO A 22 0.10 -9.12 11.28
CA PRO A 22 -1.18 -8.48 10.98
C PRO A 22 -1.59 -8.57 9.50
N TYR A 23 -0.67 -8.45 8.54
CA TYR A 23 -0.97 -8.63 7.11
C TYR A 23 -1.51 -10.03 6.81
N ILE A 24 -0.83 -11.07 7.32
CA ILE A 24 -1.22 -12.47 7.13
C ILE A 24 -2.61 -12.72 7.74
N GLN A 25 -2.83 -12.21 8.96
CA GLN A 25 -4.10 -12.41 9.67
C GLN A 25 -5.26 -11.70 8.98
N SER A 26 -5.07 -10.47 8.49
CA SER A 26 -6.14 -9.73 7.79
C SER A 26 -6.60 -10.45 6.52
N ILE A 27 -5.68 -11.04 5.75
CA ILE A 27 -6.02 -11.86 4.58
C ILE A 27 -6.80 -13.11 5.01
N ARG A 28 -6.30 -13.85 6.03
CA ARG A 28 -6.98 -15.08 6.52
C ARG A 28 -8.39 -14.80 7.05
N TYR A 29 -8.55 -13.75 7.85
CA TYR A 29 -9.86 -13.39 8.42
C TYR A 29 -10.84 -12.91 7.35
N SER A 30 -10.35 -12.38 6.24
CA SER A 30 -11.16 -11.99 5.08
C SER A 30 -11.40 -13.15 4.09
N LYS A 31 -11.02 -14.40 4.42
CA LYS A 31 -11.19 -15.61 3.58
C LYS A 31 -10.32 -15.65 2.32
N GLY A 32 -9.12 -15.05 2.38
CA GLY A 32 -8.06 -15.25 1.39
C GLY A 32 -7.03 -16.27 1.86
N LEU A 33 -6.42 -17.00 0.94
CA LEU A 33 -5.27 -17.87 1.18
C LEU A 33 -3.97 -17.04 1.08
N PRO A 34 -3.26 -16.74 2.19
CA PRO A 34 -2.05 -15.92 2.13
C PRO A 34 -0.86 -16.72 1.59
N ILE A 35 -0.17 -16.18 0.60
CA ILE A 35 1.05 -16.70 0.01
C ILE A 35 2.14 -15.63 0.14
N ILE A 36 3.18 -15.88 0.94
CA ILE A 36 4.29 -14.94 1.07
C ILE A 36 5.16 -15.03 -0.18
N LEU A 37 5.37 -13.90 -0.85
CA LEU A 37 6.20 -13.79 -2.04
C LEU A 37 7.59 -13.27 -1.68
N PRO A 38 8.62 -14.13 -1.67
CA PRO A 38 9.99 -13.70 -1.46
C PRO A 38 10.51 -12.87 -2.64
N LEU A 39 11.53 -12.05 -2.38
CA LEU A 39 12.21 -11.29 -3.41
C LEU A 39 12.85 -12.20 -4.45
N VAL A 40 12.58 -11.92 -5.72
CA VAL A 40 13.23 -12.53 -6.88
C VAL A 40 13.73 -11.44 -7.83
N ARG A 41 14.83 -11.71 -8.55
CA ARG A 41 15.41 -10.74 -9.50
C ARG A 41 15.00 -10.98 -10.95
N SER A 42 14.50 -12.17 -11.25
CA SER A 42 14.14 -12.59 -12.59
C SER A 42 12.72 -12.17 -12.96
N ASP A 43 12.53 -11.47 -14.08
CA ASP A 43 11.21 -11.09 -14.59
C ASP A 43 10.35 -12.33 -14.93
N ARG A 44 10.98 -13.46 -15.30
CA ARG A 44 10.28 -14.73 -15.49
C ARG A 44 9.64 -15.20 -14.18
N LEU A 45 10.37 -15.16 -13.06
CA LEU A 45 9.83 -15.55 -11.76
C LEU A 45 8.76 -14.57 -11.26
N ILE A 46 8.93 -13.28 -11.52
CA ILE A 46 7.89 -12.27 -11.25
C ILE A 46 6.61 -12.62 -12.01
N SER A 47 6.72 -12.98 -13.29
CA SER A 47 5.57 -13.40 -14.09
C SER A 47 4.90 -14.68 -13.56
N GLU A 48 5.67 -15.63 -13.01
CA GLU A 48 5.09 -16.82 -12.34
C GLU A 48 4.33 -16.43 -11.06
N TYR A 49 4.80 -15.46 -10.28
CA TYR A 49 4.03 -14.93 -9.15
C TYR A 49 2.70 -14.31 -9.58
N VAL A 50 2.73 -13.54 -10.70
CA VAL A 50 1.52 -12.92 -11.24
C VAL A 50 0.52 -13.98 -11.71
N LYS A 51 0.97 -15.10 -12.29
CA LYS A 51 0.11 -16.21 -12.67
C LYS A 51 -0.46 -16.98 -11.48
N LEU A 52 0.38 -17.18 -10.44
CA LEU A 52 0.06 -18.01 -9.26
C LEU A 52 -1.04 -17.41 -8.39
N CYS A 53 -1.02 -16.09 -8.19
CA CYS A 53 -1.88 -15.39 -7.23
C CYS A 53 -3.07 -14.70 -7.93
N ASP A 54 -4.18 -14.60 -7.23
CA ASP A 54 -5.43 -14.00 -7.69
C ASP A 54 -5.55 -12.53 -7.32
N GLY A 55 -4.83 -12.09 -6.28
CA GLY A 55 -4.70 -10.71 -5.83
C GLY A 55 -3.38 -10.50 -5.09
N PHE A 56 -3.00 -9.23 -4.85
CA PHE A 56 -1.70 -8.89 -4.28
C PHE A 56 -1.81 -7.84 -3.18
N LEU A 57 -1.15 -8.12 -2.05
CA LEU A 57 -1.00 -7.20 -0.92
C LEU A 57 0.46 -6.72 -0.86
N PHE A 58 0.67 -5.41 -1.05
CA PHE A 58 1.96 -4.77 -0.82
C PHE A 58 2.01 -4.22 0.60
N CYS A 59 2.98 -4.67 1.37
CA CYS A 59 3.15 -4.30 2.77
C CYS A 59 3.86 -2.95 2.96
N GLY A 60 3.80 -2.42 4.18
CA GLY A 60 4.68 -1.35 4.65
C GLY A 60 6.14 -1.80 4.72
N GLY A 61 7.05 -0.84 4.89
CA GLY A 61 8.50 -1.09 4.95
C GLY A 61 9.30 0.20 5.12
N GLY A 62 10.60 0.15 4.85
CA GLY A 62 11.48 1.31 4.80
C GLY A 62 11.22 2.23 3.62
N ASP A 63 12.05 3.25 3.45
CA ASP A 63 11.91 4.27 2.42
C ASP A 63 12.21 3.73 1.01
N ILE A 64 11.65 4.42 0.01
CA ILE A 64 11.96 4.11 -1.40
C ILE A 64 13.20 4.91 -1.83
N THR A 65 14.08 4.26 -2.57
CA THR A 65 15.27 4.89 -3.16
C THR A 65 14.87 6.06 -4.09
N PRO A 66 15.23 7.32 -3.77
CA PRO A 66 14.78 8.50 -4.51
C PRO A 66 15.14 8.52 -5.98
N LEU A 67 16.28 7.94 -6.37
CA LEU A 67 16.69 7.80 -7.76
C LEU A 67 15.66 7.07 -8.63
N LEU A 68 14.80 6.24 -8.06
CA LEU A 68 13.77 5.48 -8.79
C LEU A 68 12.57 6.33 -9.21
N PHE A 69 12.41 7.52 -8.62
CA PHE A 69 11.44 8.52 -9.05
C PHE A 69 12.07 9.85 -9.48
N GLY A 70 13.38 9.80 -9.86
CA GLY A 70 14.07 10.91 -10.51
C GLY A 70 14.59 12.01 -9.58
N GLU A 71 14.73 11.73 -8.29
CA GLU A 71 15.24 12.69 -7.31
C GLU A 71 16.54 12.20 -6.66
N GLU A 72 17.35 13.12 -6.16
CA GLU A 72 18.48 12.82 -5.28
C GLU A 72 18.02 12.69 -3.84
N PRO A 73 18.71 11.88 -2.99
CA PRO A 73 18.37 11.76 -1.57
C PRO A 73 18.44 13.11 -0.86
N ARG A 74 17.38 13.46 -0.13
CA ARG A 74 17.29 14.69 0.68
C ARG A 74 17.48 14.37 2.15
N LYS A 75 17.78 15.39 2.95
CA LYS A 75 17.81 15.26 4.41
C LYS A 75 16.43 14.82 4.91
N GLY A 76 16.41 13.83 5.79
CA GLY A 76 15.18 13.20 6.28
C GLY A 76 14.85 11.88 5.62
N ASN A 77 15.41 11.57 4.42
CA ASN A 77 15.27 10.25 3.82
C ASN A 77 15.91 9.18 4.71
N GLY A 78 15.17 8.11 5.00
CA GLY A 78 15.61 7.00 5.83
C GLY A 78 16.35 5.90 5.07
N SER A 79 16.31 4.69 5.61
CA SER A 79 16.99 3.53 5.02
C SER A 79 16.27 3.02 3.77
N THR A 80 16.99 2.86 2.68
CA THR A 80 16.50 2.36 1.40
C THR A 80 17.16 1.02 1.03
N ASP A 81 16.47 0.21 0.24
CA ASP A 81 17.02 -1.00 -0.40
C ASP A 81 16.59 -1.04 -1.88
N ILE A 82 17.48 -0.61 -2.76
CA ILE A 82 17.21 -0.52 -4.19
C ILE A 82 16.84 -1.89 -4.81
N THR A 83 17.30 -3.00 -4.24
CA THR A 83 16.98 -4.34 -4.75
C THR A 83 15.52 -4.69 -4.44
N VAL A 84 15.06 -4.39 -3.22
CA VAL A 84 13.66 -4.54 -2.81
C VAL A 84 12.77 -3.61 -3.64
N ASP A 85 13.17 -2.36 -3.80
CA ASP A 85 12.41 -1.35 -4.55
C ASP A 85 12.20 -1.77 -6.00
N LEU A 86 13.28 -2.15 -6.69
CA LEU A 86 13.22 -2.60 -8.08
C LEU A 86 12.35 -3.85 -8.26
N PHE A 87 12.46 -4.82 -7.36
CA PHE A 87 11.60 -6.00 -7.36
C PHE A 87 10.13 -5.60 -7.23
N GLN A 88 9.80 -4.79 -6.23
CA GLN A 88 8.42 -4.42 -5.95
C GLN A 88 7.82 -3.54 -7.05
N ILE A 89 8.58 -2.60 -7.62
CA ILE A 89 8.12 -1.78 -8.75
C ILE A 89 7.88 -2.64 -10.00
N ARG A 90 8.77 -3.58 -10.32
CA ARG A 90 8.58 -4.50 -11.46
C ARG A 90 7.37 -5.39 -11.27
N LEU A 91 7.21 -5.96 -10.09
CA LEU A 91 6.05 -6.79 -9.75
C LEU A 91 4.76 -5.97 -9.84
N MET A 92 4.70 -4.79 -9.25
CA MET A 92 3.54 -3.89 -9.33
C MET A 92 3.16 -3.60 -10.80
N LYS A 93 4.13 -3.24 -11.65
CA LYS A 93 3.88 -2.97 -13.07
C LYS A 93 3.30 -4.17 -13.81
N GLN A 94 3.73 -5.38 -13.51
CA GLN A 94 3.19 -6.59 -14.13
C GLN A 94 1.77 -6.91 -13.63
N ILE A 95 1.52 -6.74 -12.34
CA ILE A 95 0.20 -6.94 -11.74
C ILE A 95 -0.82 -5.95 -12.33
N LEU A 96 -0.49 -4.67 -12.39
CA LEU A 96 -1.38 -3.64 -12.96
C LEU A 96 -1.75 -3.95 -14.43
N ARG A 97 -0.79 -4.45 -15.23
CA ARG A 97 -1.07 -4.87 -16.61
C ARG A 97 -1.96 -6.11 -16.68
N SER A 98 -1.92 -6.99 -15.70
CA SER A 98 -2.74 -8.19 -15.65
C SER A 98 -4.20 -7.94 -15.22
N GLY A 99 -4.50 -6.74 -14.68
CA GLY A 99 -5.81 -6.39 -14.14
C GLY A 99 -6.13 -7.04 -12.79
N LYS A 100 -5.17 -7.74 -12.16
CA LYS A 100 -5.38 -8.41 -10.88
C LYS A 100 -5.42 -7.42 -9.72
N PRO A 101 -6.31 -7.61 -8.73
CA PRO A 101 -6.48 -6.69 -7.61
C PRO A 101 -5.21 -6.45 -6.80
N VAL A 102 -5.03 -5.19 -6.38
CA VAL A 102 -3.92 -4.76 -5.53
C VAL A 102 -4.45 -3.94 -4.37
N LEU A 103 -4.07 -4.34 -3.15
CA LEU A 103 -4.13 -3.49 -1.96
C LEU A 103 -2.70 -3.14 -1.55
N ALA A 104 -2.39 -1.84 -1.51
CA ALA A 104 -1.04 -1.34 -1.27
C ALA A 104 -1.00 -0.47 0.00
N ILE A 105 -0.29 -0.92 1.05
CA ILE A 105 -0.34 -0.34 2.39
C ILE A 105 0.97 0.36 2.72
N CYS A 106 0.88 1.59 3.23
CA CYS A 106 1.99 2.43 3.71
C CYS A 106 3.07 2.57 2.62
N ARG A 107 4.23 1.93 2.75
CA ARG A 107 5.21 1.90 1.66
C ARG A 107 4.62 1.36 0.35
N GLY A 108 3.63 0.45 0.42
CA GLY A 108 2.95 -0.10 -0.76
C GLY A 108 2.27 0.96 -1.62
N ILE A 109 1.58 1.97 -1.03
CA ILE A 109 0.97 3.08 -1.80
C ILE A 109 2.04 3.87 -2.55
N GLN A 110 3.21 4.03 -1.94
CA GLN A 110 4.34 4.74 -2.53
C GLN A 110 4.91 3.96 -3.72
N ILE A 111 5.05 2.62 -3.59
CA ILE A 111 5.42 1.73 -4.71
C ILE A 111 4.38 1.81 -5.85
N LEU A 112 3.08 1.84 -5.54
CA LEU A 112 2.02 2.01 -6.54
C LEU A 112 2.18 3.34 -7.28
N SER A 113 2.40 4.44 -6.56
CA SER A 113 2.63 5.76 -7.13
C SER A 113 3.85 5.77 -8.07
N VAL A 114 5.01 5.32 -7.59
CA VAL A 114 6.26 5.28 -8.38
C VAL A 114 6.14 4.35 -9.59
N ALA A 115 5.46 3.21 -9.46
CA ALA A 115 5.21 2.31 -10.59
C ALA A 115 4.37 2.96 -11.70
N CYS A 116 3.52 3.93 -11.35
CA CYS A 116 2.72 4.76 -12.27
C CYS A 116 3.42 6.05 -12.72
N GLY A 117 4.69 6.24 -12.34
CA GLY A 117 5.47 7.45 -12.69
C GLY A 117 5.24 8.63 -11.77
N GLY A 118 4.73 8.39 -10.57
CA GLY A 118 4.59 9.38 -9.51
C GLY A 118 5.88 9.62 -8.71
N THR A 119 5.82 10.55 -7.76
CA THR A 119 6.93 10.93 -6.87
C THR A 119 6.50 10.91 -5.42
N ILE A 120 7.47 10.91 -4.52
CA ILE A 120 7.26 10.76 -3.07
C ILE A 120 7.88 11.98 -2.37
N TRP A 121 7.18 12.53 -1.38
CA TRP A 121 7.79 13.38 -0.37
C TRP A 121 8.73 12.51 0.47
N GLN A 122 10.04 12.76 0.38
CA GLN A 122 11.06 11.98 1.08
C GLN A 122 11.01 12.17 2.60
N ASP A 123 10.36 13.24 3.04
CA ASP A 123 10.01 13.51 4.44
C ASP A 123 8.84 14.50 4.48
N LEU A 124 7.90 14.31 5.41
CA LEU A 124 6.73 15.18 5.55
C LEU A 124 7.10 16.63 5.95
N SER A 125 8.25 16.84 6.58
CA SER A 125 8.77 18.19 6.86
C SER A 125 9.06 19.01 5.61
N LEU A 126 9.13 18.38 4.46
CA LEU A 126 9.30 19.04 3.15
C LEU A 126 7.97 19.54 2.56
N ILE A 127 6.82 19.15 3.14
CA ILE A 127 5.49 19.60 2.70
C ILE A 127 5.19 20.97 3.33
N PRO A 128 5.03 22.03 2.51
CA PRO A 128 4.66 23.34 3.05
C PRO A 128 3.31 23.29 3.78
N GLY A 129 3.29 23.70 5.04
CA GLY A 129 2.06 23.79 5.84
C GLY A 129 1.55 22.47 6.43
N SER A 130 2.26 21.34 6.29
CA SER A 130 1.94 20.12 7.02
C SER A 130 2.07 20.37 8.53
N THR A 131 1.07 19.95 9.30
CA THR A 131 0.96 20.25 10.74
C THR A 131 0.59 19.05 11.60
N LEU A 132 0.24 17.91 10.99
CA LEU A 132 -0.10 16.70 11.73
C LEU A 132 1.16 15.87 12.01
N ASP A 133 1.14 15.19 13.15
CA ASP A 133 2.12 14.13 13.44
C ASP A 133 1.63 12.82 12.81
N HIS A 134 2.28 12.43 11.71
CA HIS A 134 2.03 11.18 11.01
C HIS A 134 2.86 10.00 11.54
N MET A 135 3.67 10.20 12.57
CA MET A 135 4.43 9.16 13.25
C MET A 135 3.93 9.03 14.71
N GLN A 136 2.67 8.60 14.85
CA GLN A 136 2.03 8.54 16.16
C GLN A 136 2.79 7.65 17.16
N GLN A 137 2.79 8.11 18.41
CA GLN A 137 3.27 7.34 19.56
C GLN A 137 2.04 6.85 20.35
N SER A 138 1.74 5.59 20.25
CA SER A 138 0.58 4.98 20.91
C SER A 138 0.93 3.60 21.49
N ALA A 139 0.17 3.15 22.47
CA ALA A 139 0.37 1.85 23.11
C ALA A 139 0.06 0.68 22.15
N SER A 140 -0.86 0.89 21.19
CA SER A 140 -1.21 -0.10 20.18
C SER A 140 -1.21 0.53 18.78
N ARG A 141 -0.67 -0.19 17.81
CA ARG A 141 -0.73 0.22 16.40
C ARG A 141 -2.15 0.24 15.82
N GLY A 142 -3.13 -0.34 16.51
CA GLY A 142 -4.54 -0.30 16.14
C GLY A 142 -5.28 0.96 16.62
N GLU A 143 -4.65 1.84 17.41
CA GLU A 143 -5.23 3.10 17.84
C GLU A 143 -5.26 4.13 16.70
N VAL A 144 -6.31 4.95 16.69
CA VAL A 144 -6.48 6.00 15.68
C VAL A 144 -5.63 7.22 16.01
N SER A 145 -5.19 7.96 14.97
CA SER A 145 -4.39 9.18 15.07
C SER A 145 -5.17 10.38 14.54
N HIS A 146 -5.45 10.40 13.24
CA HIS A 146 -6.04 11.55 12.59
C HIS A 146 -7.21 11.20 11.66
N LEU A 147 -7.96 12.24 11.27
CA LEU A 147 -9.09 12.13 10.37
C LEU A 147 -8.63 12.21 8.93
N ILE A 148 -9.14 11.30 8.08
CA ILE A 148 -9.06 11.42 6.63
C ILE A 148 -10.43 11.72 6.03
N ARG A 149 -10.42 12.37 4.84
CA ARG A 149 -11.59 12.61 4.00
C ARG A 149 -11.40 11.90 2.67
N THR A 150 -12.36 11.06 2.31
CA THR A 150 -12.34 10.33 1.04
C THR A 150 -13.01 11.16 -0.06
N GLU A 151 -12.50 11.05 -1.28
CA GLU A 151 -13.01 11.79 -2.44
C GLU A 151 -14.33 11.18 -2.97
N PRO A 152 -15.32 12.02 -3.36
CA PRO A 152 -16.54 11.55 -3.98
C PRO A 152 -16.28 10.68 -5.22
N GLY A 153 -17.03 9.59 -5.34
CA GLY A 153 -16.92 8.66 -6.47
C GLY A 153 -15.68 7.73 -6.44
N SER A 154 -14.87 7.77 -5.37
CA SER A 154 -13.78 6.81 -5.19
C SER A 154 -14.29 5.42 -4.77
N LEU A 155 -13.56 4.37 -5.12
CA LEU A 155 -13.78 3.02 -4.59
C LEU A 155 -13.66 3.02 -3.07
N LEU A 156 -12.61 3.67 -2.58
CA LEU A 156 -12.36 3.77 -1.15
C LEU A 156 -13.56 4.37 -0.40
N ARG A 157 -14.14 5.48 -0.91
CA ARG A 157 -15.34 6.08 -0.29
C ARG A 157 -16.53 5.14 -0.23
N ARG A 158 -16.69 4.29 -1.23
CA ARG A 158 -17.78 3.30 -1.27
C ARG A 158 -17.65 2.29 -0.13
N TYR A 159 -16.42 1.92 0.23
CA TYR A 159 -16.14 0.87 1.22
C TYR A 159 -16.00 1.39 2.65
N ILE A 160 -15.34 2.55 2.83
CA ILE A 160 -15.04 3.05 4.18
C ILE A 160 -15.77 4.35 4.55
N GLY A 161 -16.66 4.85 3.69
CA GLY A 161 -17.41 6.08 3.93
C GLY A 161 -16.63 7.36 3.63
N SER A 162 -17.21 8.51 3.98
CA SER A 162 -16.72 9.83 3.59
C SER A 162 -15.65 10.41 4.52
N ARG A 163 -15.63 9.97 5.77
CA ARG A 163 -14.73 10.46 6.83
C ARG A 163 -14.49 9.35 7.82
N ILE A 164 -13.22 9.11 8.14
CA ILE A 164 -12.82 8.08 9.09
C ILE A 164 -11.53 8.48 9.81
N PHE A 165 -11.40 8.09 11.07
CA PHE A 165 -10.14 8.17 11.79
C PHE A 165 -9.28 6.95 11.48
N VAL A 166 -7.99 7.18 11.19
CA VAL A 166 -7.00 6.16 10.86
C VAL A 166 -5.78 6.26 11.76
N ASN A 167 -5.01 5.18 11.86
CA ASN A 167 -3.68 5.20 12.49
C ASN A 167 -2.64 5.82 11.54
N SER A 168 -1.45 6.16 12.05
CA SER A 168 -0.43 6.81 11.23
C SER A 168 0.98 6.47 11.71
N TYR A 169 1.80 5.88 10.83
CA TYR A 169 3.17 5.44 11.13
C TYR A 169 4.06 5.63 9.90
N HIS A 170 4.12 6.87 9.39
CA HIS A 170 4.92 7.20 8.21
C HIS A 170 5.48 8.61 8.28
N HIS A 171 6.67 8.82 7.76
CA HIS A 171 7.28 10.13 7.58
C HIS A 171 7.43 10.50 6.10
N GLN A 172 7.12 9.57 5.19
CA GLN A 172 7.03 9.81 3.76
C GLN A 172 5.56 9.77 3.30
N ALA A 173 5.23 10.43 2.20
CA ALA A 173 3.91 10.37 1.56
C ALA A 173 4.01 10.53 0.04
N VAL A 174 2.96 10.16 -0.67
CA VAL A 174 2.84 10.44 -2.10
C VAL A 174 2.84 11.96 -2.34
N ASN A 175 3.72 12.43 -3.24
CA ASN A 175 3.77 13.82 -3.70
C ASN A 175 2.91 13.98 -4.96
N SER A 176 3.30 13.31 -6.04
CA SER A 176 2.53 13.21 -7.28
C SER A 176 2.11 11.76 -7.51
N PRO A 177 0.81 11.45 -7.65
CA PRO A 177 0.36 10.06 -7.69
C PRO A 177 0.71 9.31 -8.98
N GLY A 178 1.12 10.02 -10.03
CA GLY A 178 1.45 9.41 -11.33
C GLY A 178 0.28 9.40 -12.32
N LYS A 179 0.51 8.74 -13.47
CA LYS A 179 -0.42 8.71 -14.59
C LYS A 179 -1.61 7.78 -14.29
N ASP A 180 -2.82 8.22 -14.68
CA ASP A 180 -4.10 7.50 -14.52
C ASP A 180 -4.46 7.17 -13.05
N VAL A 181 -3.73 7.75 -12.11
CA VAL A 181 -3.98 7.63 -10.67
C VAL A 181 -4.75 8.85 -10.19
N ARG A 182 -5.72 8.63 -9.30
CA ARG A 182 -6.39 9.71 -8.57
C ARG A 182 -6.09 9.63 -7.09
N VAL A 183 -6.02 10.76 -6.44
CA VAL A 183 -6.09 10.85 -4.98
C VAL A 183 -7.49 10.43 -4.56
N SER A 184 -7.60 9.50 -3.62
CA SER A 184 -8.89 9.01 -3.11
C SER A 184 -9.13 9.35 -1.63
N ALA A 185 -8.11 9.78 -0.90
CA ALA A 185 -8.27 10.40 0.43
C ALA A 185 -7.12 11.35 0.77
N LYS A 186 -7.44 12.32 1.66
CA LYS A 186 -6.45 13.25 2.25
C LYS A 186 -6.69 13.40 3.74
N ALA A 187 -5.60 13.64 4.47
CA ALA A 187 -5.64 14.14 5.84
C ALA A 187 -6.03 15.63 5.89
N SER A 188 -6.29 16.17 7.07
CA SER A 188 -6.72 17.57 7.22
C SER A 188 -5.63 18.60 6.90
N ASP A 189 -4.36 18.20 6.94
CA ASP A 189 -3.20 19.02 6.52
C ASP A 189 -2.90 18.92 5.02
N GLY A 190 -3.71 18.18 4.26
CA GLY A 190 -3.56 18.02 2.81
C GLY A 190 -2.68 16.85 2.38
N THR A 191 -2.04 16.14 3.31
CA THR A 191 -1.24 14.94 3.02
C THR A 191 -2.10 13.89 2.29
N ILE A 192 -1.57 13.33 1.20
CA ILE A 192 -2.24 12.26 0.44
C ILE A 192 -2.20 10.98 1.27
N GLU A 193 -3.38 10.50 1.63
CA GLU A 193 -3.56 9.31 2.44
C GLU A 193 -4.04 8.10 1.64
N ALA A 194 -4.64 8.31 0.46
CA ALA A 194 -4.97 7.21 -0.42
C ALA A 194 -4.97 7.62 -1.89
N ILE A 195 -4.64 6.65 -2.72
CA ILE A 195 -4.71 6.74 -4.18
C ILE A 195 -5.38 5.49 -4.76
N GLU A 196 -5.96 5.63 -5.95
CA GLU A 196 -6.47 4.50 -6.72
C GLU A 196 -6.28 4.70 -8.22
N LEU A 197 -6.08 3.62 -8.95
CA LEU A 197 -5.91 3.65 -10.39
C LEU A 197 -7.29 3.69 -11.06
N ARG A 198 -7.56 4.72 -11.91
CA ARG A 198 -8.90 4.98 -12.49
C ARG A 198 -9.42 3.87 -13.39
N SER A 199 -8.55 3.28 -14.18
CA SER A 199 -8.89 2.27 -15.19
C SER A 199 -8.77 0.83 -14.68
N HIS A 200 -8.51 0.63 -13.37
CA HIS A 200 -8.27 -0.69 -12.79
C HIS A 200 -9.44 -1.13 -11.90
N PRO A 201 -9.89 -2.40 -11.97
CA PRO A 201 -11.00 -2.89 -11.17
C PRO A 201 -10.81 -2.70 -9.66
N PHE A 202 -9.61 -2.97 -9.16
CA PHE A 202 -9.22 -2.73 -7.76
C PHE A 202 -7.70 -2.56 -7.66
N ALA A 203 -7.21 -1.34 -7.75
CA ALA A 203 -5.84 -0.98 -7.40
C ALA A 203 -5.90 0.21 -6.44
N VAL A 204 -5.92 -0.10 -5.15
CA VAL A 204 -6.09 0.86 -4.05
C VAL A 204 -4.83 0.88 -3.20
N GLY A 205 -4.29 2.08 -2.98
CA GLY A 205 -3.20 2.34 -2.05
C GLY A 205 -3.68 3.19 -0.89
N VAL A 206 -3.27 2.84 0.33
CA VAL A 206 -3.56 3.58 1.57
C VAL A 206 -2.28 3.82 2.36
N GLN A 207 -2.13 5.01 2.95
CA GLN A 207 -0.90 5.39 3.65
C GLN A 207 -0.88 4.92 5.10
N TRP A 208 -2.05 4.78 5.73
CA TRP A 208 -2.20 4.21 7.06
C TRP A 208 -2.08 2.68 7.06
N HIS A 209 -2.22 2.05 8.24
CA HIS A 209 -2.09 0.62 8.46
C HIS A 209 -3.43 -0.04 8.81
N PRO A 210 -4.31 -0.35 7.83
CA PRO A 210 -5.61 -0.97 8.06
C PRO A 210 -5.49 -2.38 8.67
N GLU A 211 -4.40 -3.10 8.40
CA GLU A 211 -4.14 -4.43 8.95
C GLU A 211 -4.00 -4.41 10.48
N CYS A 212 -3.48 -3.31 11.05
CA CYS A 212 -3.38 -3.12 12.48
C CYS A 212 -4.73 -2.76 13.12
N MET A 213 -5.67 -2.21 12.34
CA MET A 213 -7.00 -1.81 12.78
C MET A 213 -8.09 -2.85 12.46
N TYR A 214 -7.74 -3.98 11.83
CA TYR A 214 -8.70 -4.99 11.37
C TYR A 214 -9.65 -5.47 12.48
N ARG A 215 -9.17 -5.61 13.71
CA ARG A 215 -9.97 -6.10 14.83
C ARG A 215 -10.90 -5.03 15.42
N THR A 216 -10.54 -3.76 15.31
CA THR A 216 -11.20 -2.64 15.98
C THR A 216 -12.10 -1.81 15.06
N SER A 217 -11.87 -1.82 13.73
CA SER A 217 -12.65 -1.06 12.76
C SER A 217 -13.40 -1.97 11.78
N SER A 218 -14.70 -1.73 11.63
CA SER A 218 -15.56 -2.37 10.62
C SER A 218 -15.17 -1.96 9.21
N GLU A 219 -14.80 -0.70 9.03
CA GLU A 219 -14.41 -0.12 7.74
C GLU A 219 -13.10 -0.72 7.23
N MET A 220 -12.15 -1.00 8.13
CA MET A 220 -10.92 -1.68 7.74
C MET A 220 -11.17 -3.14 7.37
N ARG A 221 -12.09 -3.82 8.07
CA ARG A 221 -12.54 -5.16 7.65
C ARG A 221 -13.18 -5.13 6.28
N GLU A 222 -14.05 -4.15 6.02
CA GLU A 222 -14.72 -4.00 4.72
C GLU A 222 -13.72 -3.78 3.58
N LEU A 223 -12.70 -2.95 3.78
CA LEU A 223 -11.63 -2.74 2.80
C LEU A 223 -10.93 -4.07 2.41
N PHE A 224 -10.63 -4.91 3.39
CA PHE A 224 -10.03 -6.23 3.13
C PHE A 224 -11.03 -7.19 2.47
N HIS A 225 -12.30 -7.20 2.89
CA HIS A 225 -13.34 -8.05 2.29
C HIS A 225 -13.55 -7.71 0.81
N GLU A 226 -13.62 -6.44 0.48
CA GLU A 226 -13.75 -5.97 -0.90
C GLU A 226 -12.52 -6.31 -1.76
N PHE A 227 -11.31 -6.18 -1.20
CA PHE A 227 -10.10 -6.64 -1.86
C PHE A 227 -10.16 -8.14 -2.19
N ILE A 228 -10.60 -8.98 -1.23
CA ILE A 228 -10.76 -10.42 -1.44
C ILE A 228 -11.89 -10.72 -2.44
N ALA A 229 -13.01 -10.01 -2.38
CA ALA A 229 -14.12 -10.19 -3.32
C ALA A 229 -13.69 -9.92 -4.77
N HIS A 230 -12.93 -8.84 -5.01
CA HIS A 230 -12.36 -8.56 -6.33
C HIS A 230 -11.35 -9.62 -6.78
N SER A 231 -10.63 -10.25 -5.85
CA SER A 231 -9.68 -11.32 -6.16
C SER A 231 -10.38 -12.63 -6.58
N LEU A 232 -11.63 -12.86 -6.18
CA LEU A 232 -12.44 -14.00 -6.61
C LEU A 232 -12.93 -13.89 -8.07
N ILE A 233 -13.20 -12.68 -8.55
CA ILE A 233 -13.77 -12.45 -9.89
C ILE A 233 -12.76 -12.81 -11.00
N ASN A 234 -11.47 -12.76 -10.73
CA ASN A 234 -10.40 -13.03 -11.68
C ASN A 234 -9.95 -14.50 -11.72
N THR A 235 -10.65 -15.42 -11.06
CA THR A 235 -10.35 -16.86 -11.06
C THR A 235 -11.05 -17.65 -12.16
N GLY A 236 -11.66 -16.96 -13.15
CA GLY A 236 -12.36 -17.56 -14.28
C GLY A 236 -11.53 -17.60 -15.56
#